data_1f48db79860f4185e2ba30912de4f29a
#
_entry.id   1f48db79860f4185e2ba30912de4f29a
#
_cell.length_a   1.000
_cell.length_b   1.000
_cell.length_c   1.000
_cell.angle_alpha   90.00
_cell.angle_beta   90.00
_cell.angle_gamma   90.00
#
_symmetry.space_group_name_H-M   'P 1'
#
loop_
_entity.id
_entity.type
_entity.pdbx_description
1 polymer ?
#
loop_
_entity_poly.entity_id
_entity_poly.type
_entity_poly.pdbx_seq_one_letter_code
_entity_poly.pdbx_strand_id
1 'polypeptide(L)'
;GDFGNVDIIIEAVVENPKVKGAVLSEVEGLVKEDTILASNTSTISITHLAKSLKRPENFVGMHFFNPVNMMPLVEVIRGEKSSDAAVAATVILAQKMGKTPIVVNDCPGFLVNRVLFPYFGGFDMLVRDGADFQAVDKVMERFGWPMGPAYLLDVVGMDTGVHAAKIMAEGFPDRMKPDYKSGTEIMFENT
;
A
#
# COMPACT_ATOMS: atom_id res chain seq x y z
N GLY A 1 -8.84 -12.25 -22.71
CA GLY A 1 -9.14 -10.89 -23.16
C GLY A 1 -8.05 -10.42 -24.10
N ASP A 2 -8.39 -9.54 -25.01
CA ASP A 2 -7.42 -8.94 -25.92
C ASP A 2 -6.79 -7.71 -25.23
N PHE A 3 -5.53 -7.82 -24.82
CA PHE A 3 -4.75 -6.73 -24.24
C PHE A 3 -3.94 -5.95 -25.29
N GLY A 4 -4.05 -6.32 -26.59
CA GLY A 4 -3.22 -5.76 -27.66
C GLY A 4 -3.43 -4.26 -27.94
N ASN A 5 -4.46 -3.62 -27.38
CA ASN A 5 -4.82 -2.23 -27.67
C ASN A 5 -5.03 -1.35 -26.42
N VAL A 6 -4.42 -1.72 -25.29
CA VAL A 6 -4.52 -0.96 -24.06
C VAL A 6 -3.27 -0.12 -23.83
N ASP A 7 -3.43 1.06 -23.24
CA ASP A 7 -2.34 1.98 -22.93
C ASP A 7 -1.79 1.79 -21.52
N ILE A 8 -2.68 1.42 -20.56
CA ILE A 8 -2.29 1.17 -19.17
C ILE A 8 -3.05 -0.05 -18.65
N ILE A 9 -2.37 -0.93 -17.91
CA ILE A 9 -2.96 -2.04 -17.14
C ILE A 9 -2.66 -1.85 -15.67
N ILE A 10 -3.67 -2.02 -14.82
CA ILE A 10 -3.53 -1.99 -13.37
C ILE A 10 -3.71 -3.42 -12.84
N GLU A 11 -2.65 -3.98 -12.27
CA GLU A 11 -2.66 -5.27 -11.59
C GLU A 11 -3.13 -5.08 -10.12
N ALA A 12 -4.08 -5.92 -9.69
CA ALA A 12 -4.63 -5.90 -8.33
C ALA A 12 -4.90 -7.33 -7.79
N VAL A 13 -4.00 -8.27 -8.09
CA VAL A 13 -4.08 -9.64 -7.55
C VAL A 13 -3.60 -9.68 -6.09
N VAL A 14 -3.65 -10.88 -5.48
CA VAL A 14 -3.26 -11.07 -4.07
C VAL A 14 -1.89 -10.47 -3.74
N GLU A 15 -1.73 -9.96 -2.52
CA GLU A 15 -0.52 -9.28 -2.04
C GLU A 15 0.61 -10.29 -1.78
N ASN A 16 1.12 -10.88 -2.85
CA ASN A 16 2.22 -11.84 -2.85
C ASN A 16 3.20 -11.50 -3.99
N PRO A 17 4.48 -11.25 -3.70
CA PRO A 17 5.43 -10.78 -4.71
C PRO A 17 5.68 -11.79 -5.84
N LYS A 18 5.62 -13.09 -5.56
CA LYS A 18 5.78 -14.12 -6.59
C LYS A 18 4.59 -14.17 -7.55
N VAL A 19 3.36 -14.08 -6.99
CA VAL A 19 2.14 -14.08 -7.81
C VAL A 19 2.06 -12.81 -8.65
N LYS A 20 2.26 -11.64 -8.05
CA LYS A 20 2.29 -10.36 -8.77
C LYS A 20 3.36 -10.34 -9.86
N GLY A 21 4.59 -10.78 -9.56
CA GLY A 21 5.68 -10.84 -10.53
C GLY A 21 5.36 -11.76 -11.70
N ALA A 22 4.75 -12.93 -11.46
CA ALA A 22 4.34 -13.87 -12.52
C ALA A 22 3.26 -13.26 -13.42
N VAL A 23 2.20 -12.69 -12.83
CA VAL A 23 1.11 -12.03 -13.58
C VAL A 23 1.63 -10.85 -14.41
N LEU A 24 2.45 -9.98 -13.81
CA LEU A 24 3.03 -8.83 -14.50
C LEU A 24 3.90 -9.26 -15.68
N SER A 25 4.73 -10.30 -15.51
CA SER A 25 5.58 -10.84 -16.59
C SER A 25 4.76 -11.49 -17.72
N GLU A 26 3.68 -12.19 -17.39
CA GLU A 26 2.75 -12.75 -18.38
C GLU A 26 2.05 -11.63 -19.17
N VAL A 27 1.48 -10.66 -18.46
CA VAL A 27 0.78 -9.51 -19.07
C VAL A 27 1.71 -8.69 -19.97
N GLU A 28 2.97 -8.47 -19.55
CA GLU A 28 3.96 -7.75 -20.36
C GLU A 28 4.17 -8.40 -21.74
N GLY A 29 4.05 -9.72 -21.82
CA GLY A 29 4.16 -10.46 -23.08
C GLY A 29 2.95 -10.33 -24.01
N LEU A 30 1.82 -9.82 -23.50
CA LEU A 30 0.55 -9.72 -24.21
C LEU A 30 0.18 -8.28 -24.64
N VAL A 31 0.98 -7.30 -24.23
CA VAL A 31 0.71 -5.87 -24.47
C VAL A 31 1.74 -5.25 -25.41
N LYS A 32 1.42 -4.05 -25.92
CA LYS A 32 2.35 -3.26 -26.73
C LYS A 32 3.61 -2.89 -25.92
N GLU A 33 4.66 -2.54 -26.65
CA GLU A 33 5.94 -2.18 -26.02
C GLU A 33 5.85 -0.91 -25.16
N ASP A 34 4.96 0.02 -25.49
CA ASP A 34 4.75 1.29 -24.80
C ASP A 34 3.65 1.23 -23.75
N THR A 35 2.95 0.10 -23.59
CA THR A 35 1.92 -0.07 -22.55
C THR A 35 2.54 0.06 -21.15
N ILE A 36 1.92 0.88 -20.31
CA ILE A 36 2.32 1.05 -18.92
C ILE A 36 1.68 -0.04 -18.07
N LEU A 37 2.46 -0.67 -17.23
CA LEU A 37 1.98 -1.58 -16.19
C LEU A 37 2.01 -0.86 -14.84
N ALA A 38 0.95 -0.99 -14.07
CA ALA A 38 0.85 -0.45 -12.73
C ALA A 38 0.43 -1.55 -11.75
N SER A 39 1.02 -1.58 -10.56
CA SER A 39 0.60 -2.51 -9.50
C SER A 39 -0.09 -1.76 -8.37
N ASN A 40 -1.27 -2.25 -7.97
CA ASN A 40 -1.99 -1.80 -6.78
C ASN A 40 -1.52 -2.58 -5.54
N THR A 41 -0.23 -2.57 -5.29
CA THR A 41 0.33 -3.10 -4.04
C THR A 41 0.29 -2.04 -2.95
N SER A 42 0.11 -2.45 -1.70
CA SER A 42 0.14 -1.56 -0.53
C SER A 42 1.50 -1.52 0.16
N THR A 43 2.33 -2.56 -0.02
CA THR A 43 3.57 -2.72 0.75
C THR A 43 4.75 -3.25 -0.05
N ILE A 44 4.51 -3.95 -1.16
CA ILE A 44 5.59 -4.57 -1.95
C ILE A 44 6.30 -3.50 -2.78
N SER A 45 7.63 -3.47 -2.70
CA SER A 45 8.45 -2.54 -3.45
C SER A 45 8.21 -2.67 -4.97
N ILE A 46 7.94 -1.56 -5.63
CA ILE A 46 7.79 -1.45 -7.07
C ILE A 46 9.12 -1.81 -7.76
N THR A 47 10.23 -1.37 -7.21
CA THR A 47 11.59 -1.72 -7.67
C THR A 47 11.83 -3.23 -7.60
N HIS A 48 11.29 -3.88 -6.55
CA HIS A 48 11.40 -5.34 -6.42
C HIS A 48 10.57 -6.06 -7.49
N LEU A 49 9.31 -5.68 -7.69
CA LEU A 49 8.43 -6.27 -8.71
C LEU A 49 8.95 -6.05 -10.13
N ALA A 50 9.54 -4.88 -10.39
CA ALA A 50 10.14 -4.52 -11.68
C ALA A 50 11.24 -5.50 -12.15
N LYS A 51 11.84 -6.27 -11.23
CA LYS A 51 12.85 -7.30 -11.59
C LYS A 51 12.28 -8.45 -12.40
N SER A 52 10.96 -8.67 -12.37
CA SER A 52 10.28 -9.69 -13.18
C SER A 52 9.97 -9.22 -14.61
N LEU A 53 10.19 -7.95 -14.92
CA LEU A 53 9.82 -7.32 -16.18
C LEU A 53 11.04 -7.10 -17.08
N LYS A 54 10.80 -7.14 -18.41
CA LYS A 54 11.77 -6.82 -19.44
C LYS A 54 11.86 -5.33 -19.72
N ARG A 55 10.75 -4.59 -19.49
CA ARG A 55 10.57 -3.14 -19.71
C ARG A 55 10.22 -2.43 -18.41
N PRO A 56 11.11 -2.48 -17.40
CA PRO A 56 10.82 -1.91 -16.07
C PRO A 56 10.63 -0.39 -16.10
N GLU A 57 11.05 0.31 -17.16
CA GLU A 57 10.82 1.75 -17.35
C GLU A 57 9.35 2.09 -17.56
N ASN A 58 8.52 1.14 -18.02
CA ASN A 58 7.08 1.28 -18.20
C ASN A 58 6.28 0.73 -16.99
N PHE A 59 6.93 0.55 -15.84
CA PHE A 59 6.27 0.02 -14.65
C PHE A 59 6.28 1.02 -13.49
N VAL A 60 5.12 1.17 -12.83
CA VAL A 60 4.89 2.06 -11.70
C VAL A 60 4.02 1.40 -10.64
N GLY A 61 3.96 1.95 -9.44
CA GLY A 61 2.90 1.64 -8.48
C GLY A 61 1.73 2.60 -8.66
N MET A 62 0.51 2.09 -8.44
CA MET A 62 -0.71 2.90 -8.38
C MET A 62 -1.56 2.41 -7.21
N HIS A 63 -1.26 2.93 -6.02
CA HIS A 63 -1.85 2.47 -4.76
C HIS A 63 -3.15 3.24 -4.46
N PHE A 64 -4.24 2.51 -4.46
CA PHE A 64 -5.56 3.00 -4.08
C PHE A 64 -5.87 2.71 -2.61
N PHE A 65 -6.75 3.52 -2.03
CA PHE A 65 -7.21 3.35 -0.66
C PHE A 65 -8.66 2.83 -0.63
N ASN A 66 -8.93 1.90 0.28
CA ASN A 66 -10.25 1.29 0.43
C ASN A 66 -11.19 2.21 1.25
N PRO A 67 -12.45 2.39 0.85
CA PRO A 67 -13.09 1.91 -0.38
C PRO A 67 -12.71 2.78 -1.60
N VAL A 68 -12.26 2.13 -2.67
CA VAL A 68 -11.65 2.79 -3.83
C VAL A 68 -12.57 3.83 -4.49
N ASN A 69 -13.87 3.58 -4.51
CA ASN A 69 -14.85 4.50 -5.11
C ASN A 69 -15.05 5.79 -4.29
N MET A 70 -14.75 5.79 -3.00
CA MET A 70 -14.94 6.93 -2.10
C MET A 70 -13.64 7.68 -1.82
N MET A 71 -12.54 6.96 -1.66
CA MET A 71 -11.26 7.56 -1.28
C MET A 71 -10.64 8.33 -2.45
N PRO A 72 -10.39 9.64 -2.29
CA PRO A 72 -9.89 10.47 -3.40
C PRO A 72 -8.39 10.29 -3.67
N LEU A 73 -7.59 9.95 -2.66
CA LEU A 73 -6.14 9.87 -2.77
C LEU A 73 -5.70 8.64 -3.54
N VAL A 74 -4.67 8.81 -4.38
CA VAL A 74 -3.90 7.74 -5.02
C VAL A 74 -2.42 8.06 -4.90
N GLU A 75 -1.62 7.13 -4.42
CA GLU A 75 -0.17 7.21 -4.50
C GLU A 75 0.30 6.64 -5.84
N VAL A 76 1.03 7.42 -6.61
CA VAL A 76 1.76 6.98 -7.79
C VAL A 76 3.21 6.75 -7.37
N ILE A 77 3.62 5.49 -7.30
CA ILE A 77 4.92 5.11 -6.77
C ILE A 77 5.94 4.99 -7.90
N ARG A 78 6.99 5.78 -7.80
CA ARG A 78 8.14 5.73 -8.70
C ARG A 78 9.12 4.68 -8.22
N GLY A 79 9.22 3.55 -8.94
CA GLY A 79 10.31 2.59 -8.78
C GLY A 79 11.63 3.14 -9.32
N GLU A 80 12.74 2.49 -8.99
CA GLU A 80 14.08 2.93 -9.39
C GLU A 80 14.24 3.11 -10.92
N LYS A 81 13.57 2.26 -11.71
CA LYS A 81 13.64 2.28 -13.18
C LYS A 81 12.43 2.93 -13.85
N SER A 82 11.41 3.35 -13.10
CA SER A 82 10.20 3.96 -13.66
C SER A 82 10.56 5.24 -14.42
N SER A 83 10.15 5.35 -15.68
CA SER A 83 10.36 6.54 -16.50
C SER A 83 9.46 7.70 -16.08
N ASP A 84 9.89 8.92 -16.33
CA ASP A 84 9.07 10.11 -16.11
C ASP A 84 7.77 10.08 -16.94
N ALA A 85 7.84 9.52 -18.14
CA ALA A 85 6.67 9.37 -19.01
C ALA A 85 5.63 8.41 -18.41
N ALA A 86 6.05 7.25 -17.87
CA ALA A 86 5.16 6.31 -17.22
C ALA A 86 4.51 6.91 -15.97
N VAL A 87 5.28 7.60 -15.14
CA VAL A 87 4.77 8.29 -13.95
C VAL A 87 3.77 9.38 -14.33
N ALA A 88 4.11 10.25 -15.30
CA ALA A 88 3.22 11.33 -15.74
C ALA A 88 1.91 10.81 -16.34
N ALA A 89 1.96 9.77 -17.19
CA ALA A 89 0.76 9.18 -17.75
C ALA A 89 -0.15 8.56 -16.67
N THR A 90 0.43 7.91 -15.66
CA THR A 90 -0.31 7.36 -14.53
C THR A 90 -0.96 8.46 -13.67
N VAL A 91 -0.27 9.56 -13.44
CA VAL A 91 -0.83 10.75 -12.77
C VAL A 91 -2.03 11.30 -13.55
N ILE A 92 -1.90 11.46 -14.87
CA ILE A 92 -2.99 11.93 -15.74
C ILE A 92 -4.18 10.97 -15.69
N LEU A 93 -3.94 9.65 -15.72
CA LEU A 93 -5.00 8.66 -15.58
C LEU A 93 -5.73 8.82 -14.24
N ALA A 94 -5.00 8.91 -13.12
CA ALA A 94 -5.59 9.09 -11.80
C ALA A 94 -6.47 10.36 -11.74
N GLN A 95 -6.00 11.48 -12.31
CA GLN A 95 -6.78 12.71 -12.40
C GLN A 95 -8.05 12.55 -13.24
N LYS A 96 -7.98 11.85 -14.38
CA LYS A 96 -9.14 11.53 -15.22
C LYS A 96 -10.16 10.63 -14.51
N MET A 97 -9.70 9.81 -13.57
CA MET A 97 -10.57 9.00 -12.70
C MET A 97 -11.19 9.82 -11.54
N GLY A 98 -10.97 11.13 -11.47
CA GLY A 98 -11.42 12.01 -10.40
C GLY A 98 -10.65 11.83 -9.09
N LYS A 99 -9.45 11.26 -9.14
CA LYS A 99 -8.58 11.07 -7.99
C LYS A 99 -7.61 12.24 -7.81
N THR A 100 -7.07 12.36 -6.62
CA THR A 100 -5.99 13.28 -6.26
C THR A 100 -4.69 12.48 -6.17
N PRO A 101 -3.87 12.42 -7.25
CA PRO A 101 -2.62 11.69 -7.23
C PRO A 101 -1.53 12.46 -6.52
N ILE A 102 -0.69 11.73 -5.79
CA ILE A 102 0.61 12.20 -5.29
C ILE A 102 1.71 11.27 -5.81
N VAL A 103 2.81 11.83 -6.28
CA VAL A 103 3.97 11.02 -6.69
C VAL A 103 4.87 10.83 -5.49
N VAL A 104 5.21 9.57 -5.21
CA VAL A 104 6.04 9.18 -4.07
C VAL A 104 7.18 8.27 -4.52
N ASN A 105 8.27 8.28 -3.76
CA ASN A 105 9.37 7.35 -3.99
C ASN A 105 9.02 5.97 -3.43
N ASP A 106 9.59 4.94 -4.07
CA ASP A 106 9.46 3.55 -3.63
C ASP A 106 10.18 3.34 -2.29
N CYS A 107 9.42 2.90 -1.30
CA CYS A 107 9.91 2.45 -0.01
C CYS A 107 8.83 1.58 0.66
N PRO A 108 9.15 0.77 1.67
CA PRO A 108 8.14 0.00 2.39
C PRO A 108 7.00 0.88 2.91
N GLY A 109 5.75 0.54 2.53
CA GLY A 109 4.54 1.28 2.92
C GLY A 109 4.38 2.66 2.28
N PHE A 110 5.23 3.04 1.33
CA PHE A 110 5.20 4.30 0.59
C PHE A 110 5.13 5.53 1.50
N LEU A 111 4.25 6.50 1.27
CA LEU A 111 4.11 7.67 2.14
C LEU A 111 3.06 7.46 3.22
N VAL A 112 1.83 7.08 2.84
CA VAL A 112 0.68 7.04 3.77
C VAL A 112 0.90 6.01 4.86
N ASN A 113 1.21 4.76 4.50
CA ASN A 113 1.45 3.71 5.50
C ASN A 113 2.67 4.03 6.36
N ARG A 114 3.72 4.63 5.78
CA ARG A 114 4.89 5.06 6.55
C ARG A 114 4.58 6.10 7.63
N VAL A 115 3.58 6.95 7.41
CA VAL A 115 3.08 7.92 8.41
C VAL A 115 2.10 7.25 9.37
N LEU A 116 1.26 6.34 8.87
CA LEU A 116 0.19 5.71 9.65
C LEU A 116 0.70 4.67 10.64
N PHE A 117 1.71 3.86 10.28
CA PHE A 117 2.19 2.78 11.16
C PHE A 117 2.79 3.24 12.48
N PRO A 118 3.56 4.34 12.59
CA PRO A 118 3.94 4.92 13.89
C PRO A 118 2.74 5.34 14.76
N TYR A 119 1.64 5.78 14.14
CA TYR A 119 0.40 6.07 14.85
C TYR A 119 -0.20 4.79 15.46
N PHE A 120 -0.26 3.69 14.69
CA PHE A 120 -0.66 2.38 15.24
C PHE A 120 0.30 1.88 16.33
N GLY A 121 1.61 2.11 16.18
CA GLY A 121 2.57 1.82 17.24
C GLY A 121 2.27 2.55 18.55
N GLY A 122 1.87 3.82 18.48
CA GLY A 122 1.41 4.57 19.64
C GLY A 122 0.13 3.98 20.26
N PHE A 123 -0.81 3.56 19.43
CA PHE A 123 -2.02 2.86 19.88
C PHE A 123 -1.68 1.54 20.58
N ASP A 124 -0.82 0.71 19.98
CA ASP A 124 -0.35 -0.56 20.56
C ASP A 124 0.28 -0.37 21.94
N MET A 125 1.07 0.70 22.12
CA MET A 125 1.67 1.02 23.43
C MET A 125 0.61 1.37 24.47
N LEU A 126 -0.41 2.15 24.12
CA LEU A 126 -1.51 2.49 25.02
C LEU A 126 -2.29 1.25 25.45
N VAL A 127 -2.63 0.36 24.52
CA VAL A 127 -3.36 -0.88 24.82
C VAL A 127 -2.51 -1.82 25.69
N ARG A 128 -1.23 -1.96 25.41
CA ARG A 128 -0.28 -2.71 26.24
C ARG A 128 -0.24 -2.19 27.67
N ASP A 129 -0.27 -0.88 27.84
CA ASP A 129 -0.21 -0.22 29.16
C ASP A 129 -1.58 -0.23 29.86
N GLY A 130 -2.59 -0.92 29.28
CA GLY A 130 -3.89 -1.17 29.90
C GLY A 130 -4.98 -0.17 29.53
N ALA A 131 -4.77 0.70 28.55
CA ALA A 131 -5.80 1.59 28.06
C ALA A 131 -6.91 0.78 27.35
N ASP A 132 -8.17 1.13 27.64
CA ASP A 132 -9.33 0.60 26.93
C ASP A 132 -9.31 1.09 25.46
N PHE A 133 -9.24 0.16 24.50
CA PHE A 133 -9.12 0.49 23.09
C PHE A 133 -10.32 1.25 22.53
N GLN A 134 -11.55 1.01 23.06
CA GLN A 134 -12.74 1.75 22.66
C GLN A 134 -12.71 3.19 23.20
N ALA A 135 -12.13 3.39 24.37
CA ALA A 135 -11.92 4.74 24.91
C ALA A 135 -10.89 5.51 24.08
N VAL A 136 -9.82 4.85 23.63
CA VAL A 136 -8.83 5.46 22.71
C VAL A 136 -9.49 5.87 21.40
N ASP A 137 -10.31 5.01 20.79
CA ASP A 137 -11.04 5.32 19.57
C ASP A 137 -11.90 6.59 19.74
N LYS A 138 -12.70 6.66 20.79
CA LYS A 138 -13.55 7.82 21.07
C LYS A 138 -12.76 9.12 21.28
N VAL A 139 -11.58 9.05 21.89
CA VAL A 139 -10.70 10.21 22.07
C VAL A 139 -10.16 10.68 20.72
N MET A 140 -9.73 9.76 19.88
CA MET A 140 -9.19 10.09 18.56
C MET A 140 -10.25 10.65 17.62
N GLU A 141 -11.46 10.11 17.63
CA GLU A 141 -12.61 10.67 16.88
C GLU A 141 -12.96 12.10 17.33
N ARG A 142 -12.96 12.35 18.65
CA ARG A 142 -13.17 13.71 19.19
C ARG A 142 -12.04 14.68 18.82
N PHE A 143 -10.82 14.17 18.66
CA PHE A 143 -9.69 14.95 18.20
C PHE A 143 -9.81 15.36 16.74
N GLY A 144 -10.59 14.62 15.94
CA GLY A 144 -10.89 14.94 14.54
C GLY A 144 -10.53 13.85 13.55
N TRP A 145 -10.15 12.67 14.00
CA TRP A 145 -9.98 11.53 13.11
C TRP A 145 -11.35 10.98 12.67
N PRO A 146 -11.50 10.55 11.40
CA PRO A 146 -12.78 9.99 10.91
C PRO A 146 -13.17 8.67 11.59
N MET A 147 -12.20 7.94 12.13
CA MET A 147 -12.37 6.71 12.91
C MET A 147 -11.17 6.52 13.84
N GLY A 148 -11.38 5.82 14.96
CA GLY A 148 -10.30 5.49 15.88
C GLY A 148 -9.39 4.37 15.36
N PRO A 149 -8.21 4.18 15.98
CA PRO A 149 -7.21 3.22 15.51
C PRO A 149 -7.67 1.76 15.59
N ALA A 150 -8.39 1.37 16.65
CA ALA A 150 -8.90 0.00 16.78
C ALA A 150 -9.95 -0.31 15.71
N TYR A 151 -10.90 0.59 15.52
CA TYR A 151 -11.92 0.44 14.49
C TYR A 151 -11.33 0.44 13.08
N LEU A 152 -10.31 1.26 12.82
CA LEU A 152 -9.61 1.25 11.54
C LEU A 152 -8.91 -0.08 11.27
N LEU A 153 -8.25 -0.67 12.27
CA LEU A 153 -7.62 -1.99 12.16
C LEU A 153 -8.64 -3.11 11.92
N ASP A 154 -9.83 -3.03 12.54
CA ASP A 154 -10.92 -3.98 12.30
C ASP A 154 -11.46 -3.88 10.86
N VAL A 155 -11.69 -2.66 10.36
CA VAL A 155 -12.19 -2.40 8.99
C VAL A 155 -11.17 -2.86 7.92
N VAL A 156 -9.88 -2.65 8.15
CA VAL A 156 -8.81 -3.06 7.22
C VAL A 156 -8.56 -4.56 7.29
N GLY A 157 -8.85 -5.17 8.41
CA GLY A 157 -8.51 -6.55 8.76
C GLY A 157 -7.25 -6.60 9.63
N MET A 158 -7.35 -7.17 10.83
CA MET A 158 -6.22 -7.28 11.75
C MET A 158 -5.06 -8.09 11.17
N ASP A 159 -5.35 -9.18 10.45
CA ASP A 159 -4.36 -10.00 9.73
C ASP A 159 -3.56 -9.16 8.72
N THR A 160 -4.25 -8.32 7.97
CA THR A 160 -3.62 -7.39 7.02
C THR A 160 -2.74 -6.37 7.75
N GLY A 161 -3.23 -5.82 8.87
CA GLY A 161 -2.48 -4.89 9.71
C GLY A 161 -1.20 -5.52 10.28
N VAL A 162 -1.29 -6.72 10.83
CA VAL A 162 -0.13 -7.47 11.37
C VAL A 162 0.88 -7.81 10.27
N HIS A 163 0.40 -8.25 9.10
CA HIS A 163 1.29 -8.54 7.97
C HIS A 163 2.03 -7.29 7.49
N ALA A 164 1.34 -6.19 7.32
CA ALA A 164 1.94 -4.93 6.91
C ALA A 164 2.92 -4.38 7.97
N ALA A 165 2.61 -4.52 9.27
CA ALA A 165 3.51 -4.12 10.35
C ALA A 165 4.86 -4.89 10.29
N LYS A 166 4.83 -6.18 9.94
CA LYS A 166 6.07 -6.98 9.74
C LYS A 166 6.91 -6.44 8.60
N ILE A 167 6.30 -6.10 7.46
CA ILE A 167 7.00 -5.50 6.32
C ILE A 167 7.60 -4.14 6.69
N MET A 168 6.86 -3.32 7.44
CA MET A 168 7.35 -2.03 7.92
C MET A 168 8.52 -2.19 8.90
N ALA A 169 8.44 -3.17 9.81
CA ALA A 169 9.51 -3.50 10.74
C ALA A 169 10.78 -4.01 10.06
N GLU A 170 10.65 -4.80 8.99
CA GLU A 170 11.78 -5.25 8.17
C GLU A 170 12.41 -4.10 7.38
N GLY A 171 11.59 -3.20 6.83
CA GLY A 171 12.05 -2.05 6.06
C GLY A 171 12.64 -0.92 6.89
N PHE A 172 12.21 -0.77 8.14
CA PHE A 172 12.62 0.28 9.07
C PHE A 172 12.93 -0.28 10.46
N PRO A 173 13.91 -1.19 10.61
CA PRO A 173 14.15 -1.92 11.86
C PRO A 173 14.45 -1.01 13.05
N ASP A 174 15.13 0.13 12.83
CA ASP A 174 15.49 1.07 13.89
C ASP A 174 14.32 1.93 14.40
N ARG A 175 13.18 1.90 13.70
CA ARG A 175 12.05 2.81 13.97
C ARG A 175 10.72 2.10 14.17
N MET A 176 10.53 0.97 13.50
CA MET A 176 9.21 0.31 13.40
C MET A 176 9.24 -1.15 13.86
N LYS A 177 10.40 -1.67 14.27
CA LYS A 177 10.48 -3.00 14.86
C LYS A 177 10.28 -2.89 16.37
N PRO A 178 9.12 -3.30 16.92
CA PRO A 178 8.93 -3.31 18.37
C PRO A 178 9.84 -4.37 19.01
N ASP A 179 10.27 -4.11 20.23
CA ASP A 179 10.98 -5.05 21.08
C ASP A 179 10.03 -5.85 21.99
N TYR A 180 8.73 -5.73 21.74
CA TYR A 180 7.62 -6.40 22.44
C TYR A 180 6.60 -6.92 21.46
N LYS A 181 5.74 -7.86 21.90
CA LYS A 181 4.59 -8.32 21.13
C LYS A 181 3.54 -7.22 21.11
N SER A 182 3.11 -6.82 19.92
CA SER A 182 2.16 -5.71 19.77
C SER A 182 0.77 -6.07 20.32
N GLY A 183 0.03 -5.05 20.77
CA GLY A 183 -1.35 -5.23 21.19
C GLY A 183 -2.25 -5.77 20.07
N THR A 184 -2.01 -5.36 18.84
CA THR A 184 -2.71 -5.83 17.65
C THR A 184 -2.44 -7.32 17.39
N GLU A 185 -1.18 -7.80 17.55
CA GLU A 185 -0.88 -9.24 17.44
C GLU A 185 -1.57 -10.06 18.52
N ILE A 186 -1.60 -9.54 19.77
CA ILE A 186 -2.30 -10.22 20.88
C ILE A 186 -3.81 -10.30 20.62
N MET A 187 -4.41 -9.23 20.12
CA MET A 187 -5.83 -9.22 19.75
C MET A 187 -6.11 -10.21 18.62
N PHE A 188 -5.29 -10.24 17.58
CA PHE A 188 -5.44 -11.14 16.44
C PHE A 188 -5.35 -12.62 16.83
N GLU A 189 -4.45 -13.00 17.75
CA GLU A 189 -4.31 -14.39 18.19
C GLU A 189 -5.47 -14.87 19.09
N ASN A 190 -6.26 -13.96 19.63
CA ASN A 190 -7.40 -14.26 20.51
C ASN A 190 -8.76 -14.18 19.79
N THR A 191 -8.78 -13.93 18.47
CA THR A 191 -9.97 -13.96 17.62
C THR A 191 -10.06 -15.25 16.82
#